data_a1b284083aee32cd7c87cf94eb128c97
#
_entry.id   a1b284083aee32cd7c87cf94eb128c97
#
_cell.length_a   1.000
_cell.length_b   1.000
_cell.length_c   1.000
_cell.angle_alpha   90.00
_cell.angle_beta   90.00
_cell.angle_gamma   90.00
#
_symmetry.space_group_name_H-M   'P 1'
#
loop_
_entity.id
_entity.type
_entity.pdbx_description
1 polymer ?
#
loop_
_entity_poly.entity_id
_entity_poly.type
_entity_poly.pdbx_seq_one_letter_code
_entity_poly.pdbx_strand_id
1 'polypeptide(L)'
;MAKRIRFTVNGIECYAALQENPLTEKIVAMCPFTMEYTRSGEHEYYAALPEKATAKGCPSTTKGHRNGLYYFEGWNALSIVFRDCDTSPFSINHIGDFEGDISALLEKSSGKIQILCEAE
;
A
#
# COMPACT_ATOMS: atom_id res chain seq x y z
N MET A 1 6.29 19.29 -1.94
CA MET A 1 5.13 18.89 -1.14
C MET A 1 4.88 17.39 -1.30
N ALA A 2 4.66 16.73 -0.19
CA ALA A 2 4.34 15.31 -0.22
C ALA A 2 3.00 15.09 -0.90
N LYS A 3 2.91 14.05 -1.72
CA LYS A 3 1.66 13.67 -2.38
C LYS A 3 0.86 12.77 -1.47
N ARG A 4 -0.45 12.79 -1.64
CA ARG A 4 -1.37 11.94 -0.89
C ARG A 4 -2.24 11.16 -1.87
N ILE A 5 -2.56 9.93 -1.48
CA ILE A 5 -3.54 9.11 -2.18
C ILE A 5 -4.70 8.84 -1.22
N ARG A 6 -5.92 8.95 -1.72
CA ARG A 6 -7.11 8.59 -0.96
C ARG A 6 -7.49 7.14 -1.28
N PHE A 7 -7.61 6.34 -0.23
CA PHE A 7 -8.08 4.96 -0.31
C PHE A 7 -9.47 4.90 0.29
N THR A 8 -10.45 4.50 -0.51
CA THR A 8 -11.82 4.33 0.00
C THR A 8 -12.06 2.86 0.28
N VAL A 9 -12.20 2.53 1.55
CA VAL A 9 -12.33 1.17 2.07
C VAL A 9 -13.68 1.05 2.78
N ASN A 10 -14.58 0.23 2.24
CA ASN A 10 -15.92 0.04 2.81
C ASN A 10 -16.66 1.38 3.05
N GLY A 11 -16.51 2.32 2.11
CA GLY A 11 -17.13 3.64 2.21
C GLY A 11 -16.39 4.63 3.09
N ILE A 12 -15.29 4.23 3.71
CA ILE A 12 -14.49 5.09 4.59
C ILE A 12 -13.27 5.58 3.84
N GLU A 13 -13.05 6.89 3.83
CA GLU A 13 -11.89 7.50 3.18
C GLU A 13 -10.69 7.50 4.11
N CYS A 14 -9.58 6.98 3.62
CA CYS A 14 -8.31 6.93 4.34
C CYS A 14 -7.24 7.56 3.46
N TYR A 15 -6.35 8.35 4.03
CA TYR A 15 -5.34 9.07 3.27
C TYR A 15 -3.95 8.55 3.60
N ALA A 16 -3.15 8.30 2.56
CA ALA A 16 -1.76 7.92 2.71
C ALA A 16 -0.88 9.07 2.24
N ALA A 17 0.02 9.52 3.09
CA ALA A 17 1.05 10.48 2.73
C ALA A 17 2.20 9.73 2.09
N LEU A 18 2.56 10.08 0.86
CA LEU A 18 3.56 9.35 0.07
C LEU A 18 4.93 10.01 0.14
N GLN A 19 5.95 9.19 0.12
CA GLN A 19 7.32 9.66 -0.11
C GLN A 19 7.43 10.15 -1.56
N GLU A 20 8.35 11.06 -1.81
CA GLU A 20 8.57 11.61 -3.15
C GLU A 20 9.70 10.85 -3.84
N ASN A 21 9.34 10.04 -4.83
CA ASN A 21 10.29 9.29 -5.66
C ASN A 21 9.60 8.85 -6.96
N PRO A 22 10.37 8.36 -7.94
CA PRO A 22 9.77 7.93 -9.22
C PRO A 22 8.72 6.84 -9.08
N LEU A 23 8.88 5.94 -8.10
CA LEU A 23 7.91 4.86 -7.87
C LEU A 23 6.56 5.43 -7.43
N THR A 24 6.54 6.34 -6.45
CA THR A 24 5.29 6.92 -5.98
C THR A 24 4.65 7.80 -7.06
N GLU A 25 5.45 8.49 -7.85
CA GLU A 25 4.93 9.28 -8.97
C GLU A 25 4.23 8.39 -10.00
N LYS A 26 4.82 7.23 -10.29
CA LYS A 26 4.22 6.27 -11.23
C LYS A 26 2.88 5.75 -10.71
N ILE A 27 2.80 5.44 -9.40
CA ILE A 27 1.58 4.95 -8.78
C ILE A 27 0.50 6.02 -8.81
N VAL A 28 0.85 7.27 -8.48
CA VAL A 28 -0.11 8.39 -8.55
C VAL A 28 -0.63 8.56 -9.97
N ALA A 29 0.23 8.39 -10.97
CA ALA A 29 -0.16 8.54 -12.38
C ALA A 29 -1.14 7.46 -12.83
N MET A 30 -1.21 6.31 -12.14
CA MET A 30 -2.18 5.27 -12.45
C MET A 30 -3.58 5.60 -11.95
N CYS A 31 -3.70 6.49 -10.97
CA CYS A 31 -5.00 6.83 -10.36
C CYS A 31 -5.94 7.53 -11.35
N PRO A 32 -7.25 7.33 -11.25
CA PRO A 32 -7.92 6.48 -10.26
C PRO A 32 -7.95 5.01 -10.69
N PHE A 33 -7.90 4.12 -9.72
CA PHE A 33 -8.06 2.69 -10.00
C PHE A 33 -8.65 1.97 -8.80
N THR A 34 -9.36 0.88 -9.07
CA THR A 34 -9.90 0.02 -8.01
C THR A 34 -9.19 -1.32 -8.09
N MET A 35 -8.75 -1.81 -6.94
CA MET A 35 -8.11 -3.12 -6.86
C MET A 35 -8.77 -3.98 -5.79
N GLU A 36 -8.78 -5.28 -6.04
CA GLU A 36 -9.22 -6.25 -5.04
C GLU A 36 -8.03 -6.67 -4.21
N TYR A 37 -8.02 -6.28 -2.95
CA TYR A 37 -6.95 -6.62 -2.02
C TYR A 37 -7.26 -7.95 -1.34
N THR A 38 -6.24 -8.79 -1.22
CA THR A 38 -6.32 -10.09 -0.57
C THR A 38 -5.55 -10.04 0.74
N ARG A 39 -6.16 -10.57 1.80
CA ARG A 39 -5.48 -10.68 3.10
C ARG A 39 -4.37 -11.72 3.02
N SER A 40 -3.18 -11.35 3.48
CA SER A 40 -2.04 -12.24 3.56
C SER A 40 -1.64 -12.39 5.02
N GLY A 41 -1.89 -13.57 5.58
CA GLY A 41 -1.59 -13.86 6.98
C GLY A 41 -2.33 -12.92 7.92
N GLU A 42 -1.65 -12.52 8.99
CA GLU A 42 -2.20 -11.68 10.03
C GLU A 42 -1.57 -10.29 10.04
N HIS A 43 -1.04 -9.83 8.89
CA HIS A 43 -0.25 -8.59 8.89
C HIS A 43 -0.48 -7.67 7.70
N GLU A 44 -1.04 -8.13 6.57
CA GLU A 44 -1.19 -7.26 5.41
C GLU A 44 -2.35 -7.61 4.50
N TYR A 45 -2.75 -6.61 3.69
CA TYR A 45 -3.59 -6.80 2.51
C TYR A 45 -2.80 -6.33 1.30
N TYR A 46 -2.82 -7.10 0.21
CA TYR A 46 -2.05 -6.77 -0.98
C TYR A 46 -2.88 -6.90 -2.25
N ALA A 47 -2.48 -6.16 -3.29
CA ALA A 47 -3.10 -6.25 -4.61
C ALA A 47 -2.09 -5.85 -5.68
N ALA A 48 -2.15 -6.50 -6.83
CA ALA A 48 -1.31 -6.14 -7.97
C ALA A 48 -1.76 -4.81 -8.57
N LEU A 49 -0.79 -3.97 -8.92
CA LEU A 49 -1.07 -2.69 -9.58
C LEU A 49 -1.60 -2.92 -11.00
N PRO A 50 -2.41 -1.98 -11.53
CA PRO A 50 -2.92 -2.11 -12.91
C PRO A 50 -1.84 -1.99 -13.98
N GLU A 51 -0.72 -1.31 -13.68
CA GLU A 51 0.40 -1.17 -14.59
C GLU A 51 1.68 -1.54 -13.88
N LYS A 52 2.68 -1.95 -14.66
CA LYS A 52 3.98 -2.31 -14.08
C LYS A 52 4.73 -1.08 -13.60
N ALA A 53 5.30 -1.17 -12.41
CA ALA A 53 6.17 -0.15 -11.84
C ALA A 53 7.53 -0.76 -11.49
N THR A 54 8.46 0.05 -11.05
CA THR A 54 9.77 -0.43 -10.62
C THR A 54 10.23 0.30 -9.37
N ALA A 55 10.89 -0.46 -8.49
CA ALA A 55 11.46 0.09 -7.27
C ALA A 55 12.91 0.53 -7.47
N LYS A 56 13.40 0.58 -8.69
CA LYS A 56 14.79 0.97 -8.99
C LYS A 56 15.08 2.35 -8.38
N GLY A 57 16.14 2.41 -7.59
CA GLY A 57 16.56 3.65 -6.93
C GLY A 57 15.82 3.96 -5.64
N CYS A 58 14.90 3.11 -5.21
CA CYS A 58 14.16 3.31 -3.96
C CYS A 58 14.77 2.46 -2.85
N PRO A 59 14.85 2.98 -1.60
CA PRO A 59 15.32 2.19 -0.47
C PRO A 59 14.42 0.98 -0.22
N SER A 60 15.01 -0.10 0.27
CA SER A 60 14.25 -1.30 0.60
C SER A 60 14.42 -1.67 2.06
N THR A 61 13.47 -2.45 2.58
CA THR A 61 13.49 -2.94 3.95
C THR A 61 12.80 -4.31 3.99
N THR A 62 13.01 -5.06 5.06
CA THR A 62 12.25 -6.26 5.34
C THR A 62 11.27 -6.05 6.49
N LYS A 63 11.22 -4.85 7.05
CA LYS A 63 10.38 -4.53 8.21
C LYS A 63 9.16 -3.72 7.78
N GLY A 64 7.97 -4.31 7.89
CA GLY A 64 6.72 -3.61 7.70
C GLY A 64 6.17 -3.13 9.02
N HIS A 65 5.62 -1.91 9.05
CA HIS A 65 5.02 -1.37 10.26
C HIS A 65 3.54 -1.07 10.08
N ARG A 66 2.81 -1.09 11.17
CA ARG A 66 1.37 -0.81 11.21
C ARG A 66 1.06 0.54 10.55
N ASN A 67 0.02 0.54 9.70
CA ASN A 67 -0.42 1.70 8.93
C ASN A 67 0.56 2.14 7.85
N GLY A 68 1.53 1.28 7.49
CA GLY A 68 2.46 1.57 6.41
C GLY A 68 1.96 1.08 5.07
N LEU A 69 2.32 1.81 4.01
CA LEU A 69 2.04 1.43 2.63
C LEU A 69 3.35 1.04 1.96
N TYR A 70 3.38 -0.13 1.35
CA TYR A 70 4.59 -0.72 0.78
C TYR A 70 4.36 -1.19 -0.65
N TYR A 71 5.45 -1.35 -1.37
CA TYR A 71 5.46 -1.91 -2.72
C TYR A 71 6.37 -3.14 -2.74
N PHE A 72 5.87 -4.24 -3.32
CA PHE A 72 6.67 -5.44 -3.52
C PHE A 72 6.84 -5.66 -5.02
N GLU A 73 8.05 -5.41 -5.52
CA GLU A 73 8.34 -5.46 -6.95
C GLU A 73 8.15 -6.85 -7.55
N GLY A 74 8.45 -7.90 -6.79
CA GLY A 74 8.32 -9.27 -7.28
C GLY A 74 6.92 -9.63 -7.77
N TRP A 75 5.89 -9.03 -7.19
CA TRP A 75 4.49 -9.24 -7.59
C TRP A 75 3.87 -7.98 -8.18
N ASN A 76 4.65 -6.90 -8.33
CA ASN A 76 4.14 -5.59 -8.74
C ASN A 76 2.93 -5.19 -7.89
N ALA A 77 3.03 -5.37 -6.59
CA ALA A 77 1.90 -5.25 -5.68
C ALA A 77 2.04 -4.13 -4.67
N LEU A 78 0.92 -3.45 -4.39
CA LEU A 78 0.81 -2.60 -3.22
C LEU A 78 0.40 -3.43 -2.02
N SER A 79 0.99 -3.14 -0.87
CA SER A 79 0.69 -3.83 0.38
C SER A 79 0.38 -2.80 1.46
N ILE A 80 -0.76 -2.99 2.13
CA ILE A 80 -1.14 -2.19 3.29
C ILE A 80 -0.88 -3.06 4.51
N VAL A 81 0.08 -2.66 5.33
CA VAL A 81 0.46 -3.43 6.52
C VAL A 81 -0.37 -2.97 7.71
N PHE A 82 -1.10 -3.89 8.32
CA PHE A 82 -1.93 -3.56 9.48
C PHE A 82 -1.38 -4.08 10.80
N ARG A 83 -0.23 -4.75 10.74
CA ARG A 83 0.46 -5.24 11.93
C ARG A 83 1.95 -5.34 11.60
N ASP A 84 2.80 -4.93 12.52
CA ASP A 84 4.26 -5.00 12.33
C ASP A 84 4.68 -6.40 11.92
N CYS A 85 5.56 -6.49 10.93
CA CYS A 85 6.00 -7.77 10.39
C CYS A 85 7.42 -7.71 9.85
N ASP A 86 7.99 -8.89 9.64
CA ASP A 86 9.29 -9.06 9.01
C ASP A 86 9.07 -9.92 7.76
N THR A 87 9.35 -9.37 6.59
CA THR A 87 9.12 -10.05 5.32
C THR A 87 10.32 -10.85 4.84
N SER A 88 11.41 -10.92 5.63
CA SER A 88 12.62 -11.65 5.23
C SER A 88 12.31 -13.04 4.69
N PRO A 89 12.95 -13.49 3.62
CA PRO A 89 14.07 -12.87 2.91
C PRO A 89 13.65 -11.87 1.84
N PHE A 90 12.37 -11.50 1.75
CA PHE A 90 11.86 -10.62 0.70
C PHE A 90 11.96 -9.16 1.09
N SER A 91 12.55 -8.35 0.20
CA SER A 91 12.64 -6.90 0.40
C SER A 91 11.38 -6.21 -0.14
N ILE A 92 10.92 -5.22 0.60
CA ILE A 92 9.80 -4.38 0.20
C ILE A 92 10.23 -2.91 0.25
N ASN A 93 9.48 -2.04 -0.41
CA ASN A 93 9.80 -0.62 -0.43
C ASN A 93 8.71 0.16 0.32
N HIS A 94 9.12 0.86 1.37
CA HIS A 94 8.20 1.73 2.10
C HIS A 94 7.92 2.97 1.25
N ILE A 95 6.67 3.18 0.87
CA ILE A 95 6.30 4.28 -0.02
C ILE A 95 5.39 5.31 0.62
N GLY A 96 4.86 5.05 1.80
CA GLY A 96 4.03 6.02 2.48
C GLY A 96 3.47 5.50 3.79
N ASP A 97 2.74 6.36 4.47
CA ASP A 97 2.08 6.03 5.73
C ASP A 97 0.67 6.61 5.74
N PHE A 98 -0.27 5.84 6.27
CA PHE A 98 -1.64 6.32 6.43
C PHE A 98 -1.71 7.31 7.58
N GLU A 99 -2.49 8.37 7.40
CA GLU A 99 -2.63 9.45 8.39
C GLU A 99 -3.58 9.09 9.51
N GLY A 100 -4.36 8.03 9.35
CA GLY A 100 -5.25 7.53 10.37
C GLY A 100 -4.98 6.06 10.63
N ASP A 101 -5.82 5.43 11.45
CA ASP A 101 -5.65 4.02 11.79
C ASP A 101 -6.44 3.11 10.84
N ILE A 102 -5.99 3.01 9.59
CA ILE A 102 -6.58 2.09 8.61
C ILE A 102 -6.45 0.65 9.09
N SER A 103 -5.43 0.37 9.90
CA SER A 103 -5.17 -0.99 10.39
C SER A 103 -6.30 -1.53 11.24
N ALA A 104 -6.91 -0.68 12.07
CA ALA A 104 -8.05 -1.12 12.88
C ALA A 104 -9.21 -1.58 12.00
N LEU A 105 -9.42 -0.89 10.87
CA LEU A 105 -10.45 -1.26 9.89
C LEU A 105 -10.09 -2.58 9.20
N LEU A 106 -8.84 -2.74 8.81
CA LEU A 106 -8.39 -3.93 8.08
C LEU A 106 -8.34 -5.17 8.97
N GLU A 107 -8.00 -5.03 10.24
CA GLU A 107 -7.98 -6.15 11.17
C GLU A 107 -9.34 -6.83 11.29
N LYS A 108 -10.42 -6.05 11.19
CA LYS A 108 -11.78 -6.54 11.30
C LYS A 108 -12.30 -7.16 10.01
N SER A 109 -11.59 -6.94 8.90
CA SER A 109 -12.00 -7.45 7.60
C SER A 109 -11.38 -8.82 7.35
N SER A 110 -11.95 -9.58 6.43
CA SER A 110 -11.43 -10.90 6.09
C SER A 110 -11.59 -11.14 4.59
N GLY A 111 -10.77 -12.06 4.07
CA GLY A 111 -10.85 -12.45 2.67
C GLY A 111 -10.36 -11.37 1.73
N LYS A 112 -11.26 -10.88 0.89
CA LYS A 112 -10.93 -9.90 -0.16
C LYS A 112 -11.71 -8.61 0.05
N ILE A 113 -11.06 -7.48 -0.22
CA ILE A 113 -11.66 -6.15 -0.10
C ILE A 113 -11.36 -5.36 -1.36
N GLN A 114 -12.38 -4.69 -1.91
CA GLN A 114 -12.16 -3.77 -3.00
C GLN A 114 -11.86 -2.38 -2.46
N ILE A 115 -10.81 -1.76 -2.96
CA ILE A 115 -10.39 -0.44 -2.51
C ILE A 115 -10.20 0.45 -3.73
N LEU A 116 -10.87 1.61 -3.71
CA LEU A 116 -10.70 2.64 -4.73
C LEU A 116 -9.55 3.55 -4.32
N CYS A 117 -8.59 3.73 -5.22
CA CYS A 117 -7.44 4.62 -5.01
C CYS A 117 -7.57 5.82 -5.92
N GLU A 118 -7.49 7.01 -5.34
CA GLU A 118 -7.60 8.26 -6.08
C GLU A 118 -6.49 9.20 -5.67
N ALA A 119 -5.91 9.91 -6.65
CA ALA A 119 -4.93 10.95 -6.36
C ALA A 119 -5.67 12.14 -5.74
N GLU A 120 -5.08 12.72 -4.73
CA GLU A 120 -5.63 13.91 -4.10
C GLU A 120 -5.18 15.18 -4.81
#